data_bd0b51aa0d7fdb24678bbf0af17dac8f
#
_entry.id   bd0b51aa0d7fdb24678bbf0af17dac8f
#
_cell.length_a   1.000
_cell.length_b   1.000
_cell.length_c   1.000
_cell.angle_alpha   90.00
_cell.angle_beta   90.00
_cell.angle_gamma   90.00
#
_symmetry.space_group_name_H-M   'P 1'
#
loop_
_entity.id
_entity.type
_entity.pdbx_description
1 polymer ?
#
loop_
_entity_poly.entity_id
_entity_poly.type
_entity_poly.pdbx_seq_one_letter_code
_entity_poly.pdbx_strand_id
1 'polypeptide(L)'
;MRPFVMGNPRGLVFIGGMRMTAAEANEHPERLPFNLSPTEHGRSADALWNDAIAEIRQMVESEGEAAWPEIVRRYDEYSLYEFLRHKGFSEGAIEFYAVMNFVESDLHNSFVEVLREELGGAYVDMQTIAGGMDALPNALYRQMPEAVRFGAEVRAMEQDDQSVTVHCRVGPDQVSFTGDYAICTVPFSVLRPIEHRFSHEKERAIRQLNYHASSKILLQVRERIWEGEDGIVGGASVTDLPVRRLNYPPADDSTSRGVLLASYTWGQDALQWGAMDEETRIEEALDDVSRIHPRIREVFEVGASHAWYSDRWARGAFALFAPEQQTALQQAILQPEGRIYFAGEHCSLYHAWIQGALESGLQAARQIHEMPPAGGV
;
A
#
# COMPACT_ATOMS: atom_id res chain seq x y z
N MET A 1 4.04 -19.57 -7.74
CA MET A 1 4.05 -18.80 -6.49
C MET A 1 5.29 -19.15 -5.70
N ARG A 2 5.88 -18.20 -4.97
CA ARG A 2 7.00 -18.39 -4.04
C ARG A 2 6.61 -17.75 -2.71
N PRO A 3 6.91 -18.36 -1.54
CA PRO A 3 6.67 -17.74 -0.24
C PRO A 3 7.41 -16.40 -0.14
N PHE A 4 6.74 -15.41 0.46
CA PHE A 4 7.34 -14.12 0.78
C PHE A 4 7.44 -13.98 2.30
N VAL A 5 8.66 -13.87 2.81
CA VAL A 5 8.94 -13.78 4.25
C VAL A 5 8.97 -12.30 4.64
N MET A 6 8.06 -11.87 5.51
CA MET A 6 7.98 -10.48 5.97
C MET A 6 8.99 -10.16 7.06
N GLY A 7 9.14 -11.03 8.04
CA GLY A 7 10.07 -10.86 9.16
C GLY A 7 11.20 -11.89 9.15
N ASN A 8 12.35 -11.51 9.69
CA ASN A 8 13.50 -12.40 9.87
C ASN A 8 14.23 -12.01 11.16
N PRO A 9 14.41 -12.93 12.12
CA PRO A 9 15.12 -12.63 13.38
C PRO A 9 16.58 -12.20 13.15
N ARG A 10 17.18 -12.54 11.99
CA ARG A 10 18.51 -12.07 11.58
C ARG A 10 18.49 -10.76 10.81
N GLY A 11 17.30 -10.23 10.43
CA GLY A 11 17.17 -8.90 9.88
C GLY A 11 17.82 -7.87 10.79
N LEU A 12 18.33 -6.79 10.24
CA LEU A 12 19.06 -5.79 11.00
C LEU A 12 18.12 -4.68 11.47
N VAL A 13 18.40 -4.19 12.66
CA VAL A 13 17.89 -2.93 13.19
C VAL A 13 19.07 -1.96 13.26
N PHE A 14 18.99 -0.89 12.46
CA PHE A 14 20.02 0.17 12.43
C PHE A 14 19.38 1.50 12.81
N ILE A 15 19.50 1.88 14.07
CA ILE A 15 18.83 3.04 14.66
C ILE A 15 19.83 3.82 15.51
N GLY A 16 19.90 5.15 15.36
CA GLY A 16 20.83 6.00 16.08
C GLY A 16 22.30 5.62 15.84
N GLY A 17 22.62 5.04 14.70
CA GLY A 17 23.94 4.53 14.37
C GLY A 17 24.31 3.19 15.02
N MET A 18 23.44 2.59 15.81
CA MET A 18 23.61 1.26 16.39
C MET A 18 23.10 0.19 15.41
N ARG A 19 23.84 -0.90 15.28
CA ARG A 19 23.52 -2.05 14.42
C ARG A 19 23.39 -3.31 15.28
N MET A 20 22.23 -3.94 15.22
CA MET A 20 21.94 -5.20 15.91
C MET A 20 20.97 -6.03 15.07
N THR A 21 20.77 -7.29 15.43
CA THR A 21 19.73 -8.12 14.79
C THR A 21 18.34 -7.77 15.34
N ALA A 22 17.30 -8.10 14.58
CA ALA A 22 15.91 -7.94 15.05
C ALA A 22 15.64 -8.79 16.31
N ALA A 23 16.26 -9.98 16.41
CA ALA A 23 16.18 -10.79 17.61
C ALA A 23 16.76 -10.06 18.84
N GLU A 24 17.98 -9.50 18.70
CA GLU A 24 18.60 -8.72 19.79
C GLU A 24 17.81 -7.47 20.16
N ALA A 25 17.25 -6.77 19.16
CA ALA A 25 16.41 -5.59 19.40
C ALA A 25 15.11 -5.94 20.16
N ASN A 26 14.52 -7.09 19.87
CA ASN A 26 13.33 -7.57 20.59
C ASN A 26 13.66 -8.08 22.01
N GLU A 27 14.81 -8.71 22.18
CA GLU A 27 15.26 -9.23 23.49
C GLU A 27 15.75 -8.10 24.41
N HIS A 28 16.37 -7.06 23.82
CA HIS A 28 16.98 -5.93 24.50
C HIS A 28 16.50 -4.57 23.97
N PRO A 29 15.19 -4.28 24.00
CA PRO A 29 14.64 -3.03 23.46
C PRO A 29 15.18 -1.77 24.20
N GLU A 30 15.62 -1.92 25.44
CA GLU A 30 16.23 -0.86 26.25
C GLU A 30 17.58 -0.34 25.70
N ARG A 31 18.18 -1.08 24.76
CA ARG A 31 19.42 -0.64 24.07
C ARG A 31 19.14 0.35 22.94
N LEU A 32 17.91 0.43 22.47
CA LEU A 32 17.51 1.36 21.42
C LEU A 32 17.33 2.78 22.01
N PRO A 33 17.66 3.85 21.27
CA PRO A 33 17.77 5.20 21.81
C PRO A 33 16.41 5.92 21.91
N PHE A 34 15.36 5.23 22.31
CA PHE A 34 14.02 5.82 22.47
C PHE A 34 13.77 6.26 23.92
N ASN A 35 13.10 7.39 24.08
CA ASN A 35 12.76 7.95 25.40
C ASN A 35 11.45 7.32 25.93
N LEU A 36 11.53 6.09 26.39
CA LEU A 36 10.39 5.33 26.91
C LEU A 36 10.06 5.71 28.35
N SER A 37 8.78 5.71 28.68
CA SER A 37 8.32 5.85 30.07
C SER A 37 8.68 4.61 30.91
N PRO A 38 8.68 4.70 32.26
CA PRO A 38 9.01 3.55 33.10
C PRO A 38 8.14 2.30 32.88
N THR A 39 6.89 2.46 32.46
CA THR A 39 5.94 1.36 32.19
C THR A 39 6.15 0.72 30.84
N GLU A 40 6.85 1.38 29.94
CA GLU A 40 7.16 0.93 28.57
C GLU A 40 8.55 0.31 28.48
N HIS A 41 9.43 0.65 29.41
CA HIS A 41 10.83 0.23 29.41
C HIS A 41 10.97 -1.29 29.42
N GLY A 42 11.86 -1.82 28.59
CA GLY A 42 12.11 -3.27 28.47
C GLY A 42 11.01 -4.04 27.72
N ARG A 43 10.05 -3.35 27.12
CA ARG A 43 9.02 -3.96 26.28
C ARG A 43 9.32 -3.72 24.79
N SER A 44 9.13 -4.73 23.96
CA SER A 44 9.24 -4.56 22.50
C SER A 44 8.08 -3.72 21.95
N ALA A 45 8.27 -3.13 20.77
CA ALA A 45 7.23 -2.39 20.06
C ALA A 45 5.98 -3.24 19.82
N ASP A 46 6.16 -4.50 19.44
CA ASP A 46 5.07 -5.45 19.22
C ASP A 46 4.32 -5.78 20.52
N ALA A 47 5.02 -5.90 21.66
CA ALA A 47 4.36 -6.16 22.94
C ALA A 47 3.50 -4.98 23.39
N LEU A 48 3.97 -3.74 23.18
CA LEU A 48 3.18 -2.54 23.45
C LEU A 48 1.94 -2.47 22.57
N TRP A 49 2.11 -2.71 21.27
CA TRP A 49 1.02 -2.72 20.31
C TRP A 49 -0.02 -3.80 20.59
N ASN A 50 0.41 -5.04 20.78
CA ASN A 50 -0.51 -6.15 21.05
C ASN A 50 -1.38 -5.91 22.29
N ASP A 51 -0.84 -5.30 23.33
CA ASP A 51 -1.63 -4.91 24.50
C ASP A 51 -2.63 -3.79 24.17
N ALA A 52 -2.22 -2.81 23.36
CA ALA A 52 -3.09 -1.69 22.99
C ALA A 52 -4.34 -2.12 22.23
N ILE A 53 -4.23 -3.14 21.36
CA ILE A 53 -5.32 -3.65 20.52
C ILE A 53 -5.96 -4.94 21.03
N ALA A 54 -5.56 -5.48 22.20
CA ALA A 54 -6.00 -6.79 22.70
C ALA A 54 -7.53 -6.96 22.75
N GLU A 55 -8.25 -5.95 23.24
CA GLU A 55 -9.71 -5.95 23.29
C GLU A 55 -10.33 -6.01 21.88
N ILE A 56 -9.77 -5.24 20.95
CA ILE A 56 -10.28 -5.17 19.58
C ILE A 56 -9.98 -6.48 18.85
N ARG A 57 -8.79 -7.05 19.04
CA ARG A 57 -8.41 -8.36 18.51
C ARG A 57 -9.38 -9.43 18.99
N GLN A 58 -9.71 -9.46 20.29
CA GLN A 58 -10.66 -10.40 20.85
C GLN A 58 -12.07 -10.24 20.24
N MET A 59 -12.52 -9.01 19.96
CA MET A 59 -13.79 -8.78 19.24
C MET A 59 -13.75 -9.40 17.84
N VAL A 60 -12.71 -9.13 17.06
CA VAL A 60 -12.59 -9.68 15.70
C VAL A 60 -12.50 -11.21 15.71
N GLU A 61 -11.75 -11.79 16.63
CA GLU A 61 -11.62 -13.25 16.78
C GLU A 61 -12.96 -13.93 17.16
N SER A 62 -13.79 -13.26 17.95
CA SER A 62 -15.07 -13.84 18.41
C SER A 62 -16.23 -13.60 17.44
N GLU A 63 -16.26 -12.49 16.74
CA GLU A 63 -17.40 -12.03 15.93
C GLU A 63 -17.10 -12.00 14.42
N GLY A 64 -15.82 -12.09 14.02
CA GLY A 64 -15.40 -12.01 12.63
C GLY A 64 -15.79 -10.68 11.99
N GLU A 65 -16.33 -10.73 10.78
CA GLU A 65 -16.76 -9.54 10.04
C GLU A 65 -17.86 -8.73 10.74
N ALA A 66 -18.63 -9.33 11.64
CA ALA A 66 -19.67 -8.63 12.39
C ALA A 66 -19.14 -7.62 13.42
N ALA A 67 -17.86 -7.73 13.80
CA ALA A 67 -17.20 -6.79 14.71
C ALA A 67 -16.93 -5.41 14.07
N TRP A 68 -16.69 -5.36 12.75
CA TRP A 68 -16.20 -4.15 12.09
C TRP A 68 -17.11 -2.94 12.17
N PRO A 69 -18.44 -3.03 12.04
CA PRO A 69 -19.31 -1.86 12.21
C PRO A 69 -19.15 -1.16 13.56
N GLU A 70 -18.97 -1.93 14.64
CA GLU A 70 -18.75 -1.38 15.97
C GLU A 70 -17.34 -0.81 16.13
N ILE A 71 -16.33 -1.45 15.55
CA ILE A 71 -14.95 -0.94 15.53
C ILE A 71 -14.90 0.41 14.79
N VAL A 72 -15.50 0.51 13.62
CA VAL A 72 -15.59 1.75 12.85
C VAL A 72 -16.30 2.84 13.67
N ARG A 73 -17.47 2.51 14.27
CA ARG A 73 -18.22 3.46 15.09
C ARG A 73 -17.40 4.03 16.26
N ARG A 74 -16.50 3.22 16.85
CA ARG A 74 -15.67 3.63 18.00
C ARG A 74 -14.41 4.37 17.60
N TYR A 75 -13.82 4.03 16.45
CA TYR A 75 -12.44 4.37 16.17
C TYR A 75 -12.19 5.05 14.82
N ASP A 76 -13.20 5.28 13.96
CA ASP A 76 -13.00 5.92 12.67
C ASP A 76 -12.50 7.38 12.77
N GLU A 77 -12.78 8.04 13.89
CA GLU A 77 -12.30 9.40 14.18
C GLU A 77 -10.80 9.48 14.56
N TYR A 78 -10.18 8.32 14.88
CA TYR A 78 -8.81 8.29 15.32
C TYR A 78 -7.84 8.06 14.16
N SER A 79 -6.77 8.86 14.13
CA SER A 79 -5.52 8.47 13.49
C SER A 79 -4.80 7.41 14.32
N LEU A 80 -3.83 6.72 13.72
CA LEU A 80 -2.97 5.79 14.47
C LEU A 80 -2.28 6.51 15.66
N TYR A 81 -1.76 7.73 15.44
CA TYR A 81 -1.16 8.54 16.49
C TYR A 81 -2.13 8.82 17.65
N GLU A 82 -3.34 9.30 17.35
CA GLU A 82 -4.34 9.62 18.35
C GLU A 82 -4.80 8.38 19.12
N PHE A 83 -4.93 7.23 18.45
CA PHE A 83 -5.23 5.97 19.10
C PHE A 83 -4.13 5.56 20.09
N LEU A 84 -2.86 5.61 19.67
CA LEU A 84 -1.72 5.29 20.56
C LEU A 84 -1.69 6.24 21.78
N ARG A 85 -1.91 7.53 21.55
CA ARG A 85 -2.05 8.52 22.65
C ARG A 85 -3.21 8.19 23.58
N HIS A 86 -4.37 7.82 23.03
CA HIS A 86 -5.55 7.40 23.81
C HIS A 86 -5.26 6.16 24.67
N LYS A 87 -4.44 5.24 24.17
CA LYS A 87 -3.98 4.04 24.90
C LYS A 87 -2.86 4.34 25.91
N GLY A 88 -2.43 5.59 26.02
CA GLY A 88 -1.47 6.03 27.03
C GLY A 88 0.01 5.87 26.64
N PHE A 89 0.31 5.68 25.37
CA PHE A 89 1.68 5.67 24.87
C PHE A 89 2.35 7.04 25.11
N SER A 90 3.58 7.03 25.57
CA SER A 90 4.44 8.22 25.57
C SER A 90 4.86 8.58 24.14
N GLU A 91 5.33 9.82 23.92
CA GLU A 91 5.87 10.21 22.61
C GLU A 91 7.01 9.28 22.17
N GLY A 92 7.89 8.90 23.11
CA GLY A 92 8.97 7.97 22.81
C GLY A 92 8.50 6.56 22.44
N ALA A 93 7.38 6.09 23.02
CA ALA A 93 6.80 4.80 22.65
C ALA A 93 6.11 4.85 21.28
N ILE A 94 5.50 5.98 20.94
CA ILE A 94 4.92 6.19 19.58
C ILE A 94 6.04 6.20 18.55
N GLU A 95 7.11 6.95 18.78
CA GLU A 95 8.30 6.98 17.92
C GLU A 95 8.90 5.57 17.79
N PHE A 96 9.10 4.87 18.91
CA PHE A 96 9.61 3.51 18.92
C PHE A 96 8.76 2.55 18.08
N TYR A 97 7.45 2.56 18.31
CA TYR A 97 6.52 1.73 17.52
C TYR A 97 6.58 2.08 16.05
N ALA A 98 6.54 3.36 15.72
CA ALA A 98 6.48 3.83 14.34
C ALA A 98 7.75 3.50 13.56
N VAL A 99 8.93 3.68 14.15
CA VAL A 99 10.22 3.34 13.52
C VAL A 99 10.36 1.83 13.34
N MET A 100 10.09 1.04 14.40
CA MET A 100 10.24 -0.42 14.34
C MET A 100 9.29 -1.09 13.34
N ASN A 101 8.11 -0.50 13.13
CA ASN A 101 7.11 -0.97 12.17
C ASN A 101 7.10 -0.17 10.86
N PHE A 102 8.03 0.79 10.67
CA PHE A 102 8.17 1.66 9.48
C PHE A 102 6.87 2.37 9.08
N VAL A 103 6.06 2.77 10.09
CA VAL A 103 4.77 3.46 9.93
C VAL A 103 4.80 4.93 10.38
N GLU A 104 5.97 5.56 10.46
CA GLU A 104 6.08 6.96 10.85
C GLU A 104 5.28 7.89 9.96
N SER A 105 5.29 7.65 8.64
CA SER A 105 4.52 8.41 7.66
C SER A 105 3.01 8.13 7.71
N ASP A 106 2.61 7.06 8.39
CA ASP A 106 1.22 6.59 8.47
C ASP A 106 0.53 6.96 9.79
N LEU A 107 1.27 7.53 10.74
CA LEU A 107 0.75 7.89 12.05
C LEU A 107 -0.52 8.76 12.02
N HIS A 108 -0.71 9.55 10.96
CA HIS A 108 -1.88 10.42 10.79
C HIS A 108 -2.97 9.86 9.87
N ASN A 109 -2.81 8.63 9.38
CA ASN A 109 -3.85 7.91 8.65
C ASN A 109 -4.84 7.25 9.62
N SER A 110 -5.98 6.79 9.09
CA SER A 110 -7.01 6.15 9.90
C SER A 110 -6.48 4.93 10.64
N PHE A 111 -6.69 4.88 11.94
CA PHE A 111 -6.36 3.72 12.77
C PHE A 111 -7.11 2.45 12.31
N VAL A 112 -8.36 2.60 11.83
CA VAL A 112 -9.17 1.48 11.35
C VAL A 112 -8.55 0.81 10.13
N GLU A 113 -7.87 1.57 9.26
CA GLU A 113 -7.13 1.00 8.12
C GLU A 113 -6.02 0.07 8.58
N VAL A 114 -5.18 0.52 9.52
CA VAL A 114 -4.09 -0.29 10.10
C VAL A 114 -4.62 -1.56 10.73
N LEU A 115 -5.72 -1.47 11.51
CA LEU A 115 -6.36 -2.62 12.11
C LEU A 115 -6.90 -3.61 11.08
N ARG A 116 -7.53 -3.12 10.03
CA ARG A 116 -8.13 -3.98 8.99
C ARG A 116 -7.07 -4.77 8.25
N GLU A 117 -5.95 -4.15 7.95
CA GLU A 117 -4.83 -4.80 7.31
C GLU A 117 -4.23 -5.90 8.22
N GLU A 118 -4.02 -5.60 9.50
CA GLU A 118 -3.43 -6.53 10.46
C GLU A 118 -4.39 -7.66 10.86
N LEU A 119 -5.61 -7.33 11.29
CA LEU A 119 -6.57 -8.30 11.81
C LEU A 119 -7.38 -8.99 10.71
N GLY A 120 -7.42 -8.42 9.51
CA GLY A 120 -8.04 -9.00 8.31
C GLY A 120 -7.20 -10.11 7.64
N GLY A 121 -6.01 -10.41 8.17
CA GLY A 121 -5.17 -11.51 7.67
C GLY A 121 -4.41 -11.19 6.38
N ALA A 122 -4.24 -9.92 6.03
CA ALA A 122 -3.55 -9.48 4.81
C ALA A 122 -2.11 -10.04 4.72
N TYR A 123 -1.45 -10.25 5.85
CA TYR A 123 -0.07 -10.75 5.93
C TYR A 123 0.06 -12.27 6.10
N VAL A 124 -1.07 -13.01 6.09
CA VAL A 124 -1.06 -14.47 6.27
C VAL A 124 -0.71 -15.15 4.94
N ASP A 125 0.24 -16.10 4.98
CA ASP A 125 0.69 -16.89 3.83
C ASP A 125 1.04 -16.04 2.58
N MET A 126 1.73 -14.93 2.79
CA MET A 126 2.13 -14.04 1.70
C MET A 126 2.99 -14.76 0.67
N GLN A 127 2.68 -14.51 -0.60
CA GLN A 127 3.38 -15.12 -1.71
C GLN A 127 3.69 -14.08 -2.80
N THR A 128 4.77 -14.29 -3.50
CA THR A 128 5.10 -13.55 -4.72
C THR A 128 4.91 -14.42 -5.96
N ILE A 129 4.62 -13.80 -7.10
CA ILE A 129 4.49 -14.51 -8.37
C ILE A 129 5.88 -14.72 -8.96
N ALA A 130 6.22 -15.98 -9.28
CA ALA A 130 7.46 -16.28 -9.97
C ALA A 130 7.47 -15.61 -11.36
N GLY A 131 8.51 -14.82 -11.62
CA GLY A 131 8.64 -14.03 -12.85
C GLY A 131 8.13 -12.60 -12.76
N GLY A 132 7.59 -12.17 -11.61
CA GLY A 132 7.13 -10.81 -11.36
C GLY A 132 5.61 -10.69 -11.20
N MET A 133 5.18 -9.64 -10.50
CA MET A 133 3.75 -9.41 -10.21
C MET A 133 2.94 -9.02 -11.45
N ASP A 134 3.58 -8.50 -12.49
CA ASP A 134 2.96 -8.19 -13.78
C ASP A 134 2.46 -9.45 -14.54
N ALA A 135 2.91 -10.63 -14.14
CA ALA A 135 2.41 -11.89 -14.70
C ALA A 135 0.89 -12.07 -14.49
N LEU A 136 0.32 -11.49 -13.41
CA LEU A 136 -1.12 -11.56 -13.15
C LEU A 136 -1.94 -10.77 -14.18
N PRO A 137 -1.79 -9.46 -14.37
CA PRO A 137 -2.53 -8.72 -15.38
C PRO A 137 -2.23 -9.22 -16.80
N ASN A 138 -1.00 -9.65 -17.08
CA ASN A 138 -0.65 -10.25 -18.36
C ASN A 138 -1.37 -11.59 -18.60
N ALA A 139 -1.61 -12.39 -17.57
CA ALA A 139 -2.37 -13.64 -17.68
C ALA A 139 -3.85 -13.36 -17.96
N LEU A 140 -4.45 -12.35 -17.33
CA LEU A 140 -5.81 -11.90 -17.59
C LEU A 140 -5.94 -11.38 -19.03
N TYR A 141 -5.03 -10.51 -19.45
CA TYR A 141 -5.01 -9.98 -20.82
C TYR A 141 -4.95 -11.08 -21.89
N ARG A 142 -4.10 -12.10 -21.69
CA ARG A 142 -3.97 -13.22 -22.65
C ARG A 142 -5.27 -14.01 -22.84
N GLN A 143 -6.21 -13.96 -21.88
CA GLN A 143 -7.51 -14.63 -22.01
C GLN A 143 -8.53 -13.82 -22.81
N MET A 144 -8.35 -12.50 -22.92
CA MET A 144 -9.32 -11.61 -23.58
C MET A 144 -8.62 -10.45 -24.33
N PRO A 145 -7.63 -10.71 -25.19
CA PRO A 145 -6.86 -9.65 -25.84
C PRO A 145 -7.73 -8.72 -26.70
N GLU A 146 -8.78 -9.25 -27.32
CA GLU A 146 -9.70 -8.48 -28.18
C GLU A 146 -10.59 -7.50 -27.37
N ALA A 147 -10.75 -7.72 -26.08
CA ALA A 147 -11.53 -6.84 -25.21
C ALA A 147 -10.74 -5.63 -24.70
N VAL A 148 -9.42 -5.60 -24.93
CA VAL A 148 -8.54 -4.56 -24.38
C VAL A 148 -8.05 -3.61 -25.47
N ARG A 149 -8.33 -2.33 -25.33
CA ARG A 149 -7.83 -1.25 -26.20
C ARG A 149 -6.76 -0.44 -25.51
N PHE A 150 -5.49 -0.76 -25.73
CA PHE A 150 -4.37 0.04 -25.24
C PHE A 150 -4.26 1.40 -25.92
N GLY A 151 -3.66 2.37 -25.23
CA GLY A 151 -3.42 3.72 -25.75
C GLY A 151 -4.67 4.58 -25.85
N ALA A 152 -5.82 4.13 -25.33
CA ALA A 152 -7.07 4.88 -25.28
C ALA A 152 -7.16 5.66 -23.96
N GLU A 153 -6.75 6.92 -23.99
CA GLU A 153 -6.79 7.80 -22.81
C GLU A 153 -8.19 8.40 -22.64
N VAL A 154 -8.88 8.04 -21.56
CA VAL A 154 -10.21 8.56 -21.23
C VAL A 154 -10.14 10.05 -20.91
N ARG A 155 -11.03 10.84 -21.53
CA ARG A 155 -11.13 12.31 -21.39
C ARG A 155 -12.44 12.77 -20.78
N ALA A 156 -13.54 12.07 -21.14
CA ALA A 156 -14.86 12.38 -20.62
C ALA A 156 -15.73 11.12 -20.56
N MET A 157 -16.72 11.15 -19.69
CA MET A 157 -17.80 10.16 -19.58
C MET A 157 -19.13 10.88 -19.56
N GLU A 158 -20.02 10.49 -20.46
CA GLU A 158 -21.39 10.99 -20.57
C GLU A 158 -22.37 9.82 -20.48
N GLN A 159 -23.54 10.07 -19.95
CA GLN A 159 -24.60 9.05 -19.87
C GLN A 159 -25.99 9.68 -20.03
N ASP A 160 -26.90 8.86 -20.48
CA ASP A 160 -28.34 9.11 -20.48
C ASP A 160 -29.09 7.88 -19.90
N ASP A 161 -30.42 7.84 -20.04
CA ASP A 161 -31.23 6.73 -19.53
C ASP A 161 -30.99 5.39 -20.24
N GLN A 162 -30.31 5.39 -21.39
CA GLN A 162 -30.13 4.22 -22.24
C GLN A 162 -28.68 3.74 -22.33
N SER A 163 -27.70 4.65 -22.23
CA SER A 163 -26.30 4.35 -22.56
C SER A 163 -25.29 5.17 -21.79
N VAL A 164 -24.06 4.71 -21.81
CA VAL A 164 -22.86 5.44 -21.39
C VAL A 164 -21.94 5.60 -22.60
N THR A 165 -21.44 6.82 -22.81
CA THR A 165 -20.42 7.09 -23.85
C THR A 165 -19.12 7.55 -23.16
N VAL A 166 -18.03 6.84 -23.47
CA VAL A 166 -16.68 7.16 -22.98
C VAL A 166 -15.87 7.76 -24.12
N HIS A 167 -15.45 9.01 -23.96
CA HIS A 167 -14.65 9.73 -24.94
C HIS A 167 -13.16 9.56 -24.62
N CYS A 168 -12.40 9.08 -25.60
CA CYS A 168 -10.99 8.76 -25.48
C CYS A 168 -10.14 9.51 -26.50
N ARG A 169 -8.90 9.78 -26.15
CA ARG A 169 -7.85 10.16 -27.10
C ARG A 169 -6.99 8.93 -27.40
N VAL A 170 -6.82 8.61 -28.69
CA VAL A 170 -5.97 7.54 -29.22
C VAL A 170 -4.95 8.14 -30.16
N GLY A 171 -3.73 8.39 -29.70
CA GLY A 171 -2.75 9.18 -30.44
C GLY A 171 -3.27 10.60 -30.76
N PRO A 172 -3.38 11.00 -32.05
CA PRO A 172 -3.95 12.28 -32.45
C PRO A 172 -5.50 12.29 -32.52
N ASP A 173 -6.14 11.14 -32.54
CA ASP A 173 -7.56 10.97 -32.82
C ASP A 173 -8.40 11.01 -31.54
N GLN A 174 -9.64 11.48 -31.69
CA GLN A 174 -10.69 11.32 -30.68
C GLN A 174 -11.59 10.16 -31.08
N VAL A 175 -11.81 9.23 -30.15
CA VAL A 175 -12.61 8.04 -30.34
C VAL A 175 -13.60 7.91 -29.18
N SER A 176 -14.83 7.53 -29.50
CA SER A 176 -15.87 7.30 -28.47
C SER A 176 -16.31 5.85 -28.48
N PHE A 177 -16.55 5.33 -27.29
CA PHE A 177 -17.08 3.98 -27.07
C PHE A 177 -18.41 4.11 -26.33
N THR A 178 -19.46 3.50 -26.86
CA THR A 178 -20.79 3.51 -26.24
C THR A 178 -21.20 2.11 -25.83
N GLY A 179 -21.76 1.97 -24.65
CA GLY A 179 -22.27 0.72 -24.10
C GLY A 179 -23.48 0.97 -23.20
N ASP A 180 -24.17 -0.08 -22.80
CA ASP A 180 -25.33 -0.01 -21.91
C ASP A 180 -24.92 0.43 -20.50
N TYR A 181 -23.76 -0.02 -20.04
CA TYR A 181 -23.15 0.29 -18.74
C TYR A 181 -21.65 0.48 -18.87
N ALA A 182 -21.05 1.16 -17.89
CA ALA A 182 -19.60 1.26 -17.76
C ALA A 182 -19.17 0.89 -16.31
N ILE A 183 -18.00 0.26 -16.18
CA ILE A 183 -17.30 0.11 -14.90
C ILE A 183 -16.09 1.01 -14.94
N CYS A 184 -16.11 2.06 -14.16
CA CYS A 184 -14.97 2.97 -13.98
C CYS A 184 -14.01 2.37 -12.96
N THR A 185 -12.83 1.94 -13.41
CA THR A 185 -11.75 1.44 -12.55
C THR A 185 -10.60 2.45 -12.42
N VAL A 186 -10.83 3.67 -12.91
CA VAL A 186 -9.85 4.76 -12.82
C VAL A 186 -9.71 5.20 -11.36
N PRO A 187 -8.50 5.24 -10.79
CA PRO A 187 -8.29 5.77 -9.43
C PRO A 187 -8.88 7.18 -9.30
N PHE A 188 -9.53 7.49 -8.19
CA PHE A 188 -10.16 8.81 -8.03
C PHE A 188 -9.16 9.97 -8.13
N SER A 189 -7.91 9.76 -7.74
CA SER A 189 -6.82 10.71 -7.99
C SER A 189 -6.64 11.08 -9.47
N VAL A 190 -6.82 10.11 -10.37
CA VAL A 190 -6.73 10.27 -11.83
C VAL A 190 -8.07 10.72 -12.42
N LEU A 191 -9.19 10.32 -11.83
CA LEU A 191 -10.54 10.65 -12.28
C LEU A 191 -10.86 12.15 -12.13
N ARG A 192 -10.27 12.83 -11.14
CA ARG A 192 -10.50 14.28 -10.87
C ARG A 192 -10.49 15.19 -12.08
N PRO A 193 -9.55 15.08 -13.05
CA PRO A 193 -9.52 15.95 -14.24
C PRO A 193 -10.30 15.39 -15.44
N ILE A 194 -10.91 14.20 -15.36
CA ILE A 194 -11.72 13.62 -16.44
C ILE A 194 -13.11 14.24 -16.35
N GLU A 195 -13.67 14.72 -17.48
CA GLU A 195 -14.99 15.32 -17.51
C GLU A 195 -16.08 14.28 -17.21
N HIS A 196 -16.96 14.58 -16.27
CA HIS A 196 -18.10 13.74 -15.89
C HIS A 196 -19.16 14.58 -15.17
N ARG A 197 -20.34 14.01 -14.98
CA ARG A 197 -21.44 14.62 -14.21
C ARG A 197 -21.97 13.62 -13.24
N PHE A 198 -21.45 13.68 -12.00
CA PHE A 198 -21.88 12.81 -10.90
C PHE A 198 -22.62 13.60 -9.84
N SER A 199 -23.22 12.91 -8.89
CA SER A 199 -23.85 13.50 -7.72
C SER A 199 -22.84 14.29 -6.88
N HIS A 200 -23.34 15.19 -6.06
CA HIS A 200 -22.48 15.98 -5.15
C HIS A 200 -21.70 15.09 -4.19
N GLU A 201 -22.31 14.02 -3.73
CA GLU A 201 -21.74 13.04 -2.82
C GLU A 201 -20.57 12.29 -3.50
N LYS A 202 -20.76 11.83 -4.72
CA LYS A 202 -19.71 11.18 -5.52
C LYS A 202 -18.56 12.14 -5.81
N GLU A 203 -18.87 13.35 -6.22
CA GLU A 203 -17.88 14.40 -6.45
C GLU A 203 -17.06 14.73 -5.20
N ARG A 204 -17.72 14.74 -4.04
CA ARG A 204 -17.04 14.89 -2.76
C ARG A 204 -16.09 13.73 -2.49
N ALA A 205 -16.53 12.49 -2.70
CA ALA A 205 -15.70 11.30 -2.52
C ALA A 205 -14.47 11.32 -3.46
N ILE A 206 -14.66 11.64 -4.75
CA ILE A 206 -13.56 11.76 -5.74
C ILE A 206 -12.53 12.81 -5.32
N ARG A 207 -12.97 13.94 -4.78
CA ARG A 207 -12.05 15.02 -4.36
C ARG A 207 -11.34 14.74 -3.05
N GLN A 208 -12.03 14.12 -2.07
CA GLN A 208 -11.57 14.04 -0.68
C GLN A 208 -10.93 12.71 -0.32
N LEU A 209 -11.24 11.61 -1.03
CA LEU A 209 -10.59 10.33 -0.74
C LEU A 209 -9.06 10.52 -0.75
N ASN A 210 -8.45 10.16 0.39
CA ASN A 210 -7.02 10.26 0.54
C ASN A 210 -6.33 9.18 -0.31
N TYR A 211 -5.31 9.61 -1.06
CA TYR A 211 -4.42 8.73 -1.81
C TYR A 211 -3.01 8.85 -1.26
N HIS A 212 -2.51 7.73 -0.80
CA HIS A 212 -1.19 7.68 -0.18
C HIS A 212 -0.08 7.68 -1.24
N ALA A 213 1.00 8.41 -0.98
CA ALA A 213 2.18 8.36 -1.83
C ALA A 213 2.98 7.08 -1.54
N SER A 214 3.63 6.54 -2.54
CA SER A 214 4.62 5.46 -2.36
C SER A 214 5.77 5.59 -3.34
N SER A 215 6.95 5.14 -2.91
CA SER A 215 8.11 4.97 -3.77
C SER A 215 8.86 3.68 -3.46
N LYS A 216 9.50 3.12 -4.47
CA LYS A 216 10.40 1.96 -4.34
C LYS A 216 11.73 2.27 -4.99
N ILE A 217 12.80 1.79 -4.34
CA ILE A 217 14.16 1.81 -4.88
C ILE A 217 14.71 0.39 -4.78
N LEU A 218 15.14 -0.14 -5.92
CA LEU A 218 15.68 -1.48 -6.04
C LEU A 218 17.16 -1.40 -6.47
N LEU A 219 18.00 -2.18 -5.83
CA LEU A 219 19.42 -2.29 -6.14
C LEU A 219 19.74 -3.73 -6.53
N GLN A 220 20.17 -3.94 -7.78
CA GLN A 220 20.70 -5.22 -8.21
C GLN A 220 22.17 -5.32 -7.84
N VAL A 221 22.56 -6.48 -7.31
CA VAL A 221 23.92 -6.78 -6.88
C VAL A 221 24.41 -8.08 -7.50
N ARG A 222 25.72 -8.17 -7.73
CA ARG A 222 26.37 -9.40 -8.25
C ARG A 222 26.55 -10.49 -7.17
N GLU A 223 26.46 -10.11 -5.89
CA GLU A 223 26.59 -11.02 -4.76
C GLU A 223 25.62 -10.59 -3.64
N ARG A 224 24.85 -11.52 -3.10
CA ARG A 224 23.96 -11.29 -1.95
C ARG A 224 24.74 -11.31 -0.64
N ILE A 225 25.48 -10.23 -0.39
CA ILE A 225 26.38 -10.09 0.78
C ILE A 225 25.67 -10.30 2.10
N TRP A 226 24.41 -9.91 2.21
CA TRP A 226 23.59 -10.08 3.43
C TRP A 226 23.35 -11.55 3.80
N GLU A 227 23.38 -12.48 2.82
CA GLU A 227 23.25 -13.91 3.11
C GLU A 227 24.56 -14.45 3.72
N GLY A 228 25.70 -14.06 3.15
CA GLY A 228 27.00 -14.55 3.60
C GLY A 228 27.51 -13.92 4.89
N GLU A 229 27.29 -12.62 5.07
CA GLU A 229 27.82 -11.84 6.21
C GLU A 229 26.91 -11.87 7.43
N ASP A 230 25.60 -11.72 7.21
CA ASP A 230 24.59 -11.57 8.26
C ASP A 230 23.68 -12.81 8.39
N GLY A 231 23.73 -13.72 7.41
CA GLY A 231 22.88 -14.90 7.34
C GLY A 231 21.39 -14.54 7.12
N ILE A 232 21.12 -13.42 6.44
CA ILE A 232 19.76 -12.95 6.16
C ILE A 232 19.27 -13.63 4.88
N VAL A 233 18.25 -14.48 5.01
CA VAL A 233 17.57 -15.12 3.89
C VAL A 233 16.10 -14.72 3.94
N GLY A 234 15.70 -13.79 3.08
CA GLY A 234 14.36 -13.21 3.13
C GLY A 234 14.12 -12.27 4.32
N GLY A 235 12.91 -11.75 4.44
CA GLY A 235 12.53 -10.82 5.49
C GLY A 235 12.99 -9.39 5.24
N ALA A 236 13.18 -8.63 6.33
CA ALA A 236 13.51 -7.21 6.25
C ALA A 236 14.51 -6.77 7.33
N SER A 237 15.13 -5.62 7.08
CA SER A 237 15.86 -4.81 8.06
C SER A 237 15.20 -3.46 8.21
N VAL A 238 15.26 -2.87 9.40
CA VAL A 238 14.60 -1.62 9.77
C VAL A 238 15.64 -0.57 10.16
N THR A 239 15.39 0.68 9.82
CA THR A 239 16.28 1.79 10.13
C THR A 239 15.54 3.12 10.30
N ASP A 240 16.11 4.03 11.07
CA ASP A 240 15.72 5.45 11.16
C ASP A 240 16.25 6.31 9.99
N LEU A 241 17.04 5.71 9.09
CA LEU A 241 17.51 6.39 7.87
C LEU A 241 16.36 6.61 6.87
N PRO A 242 16.48 7.56 5.93
CA PRO A 242 15.46 7.83 4.91
C PRO A 242 14.95 6.62 4.13
N VAL A 243 15.75 5.60 3.94
CA VAL A 243 15.33 4.33 3.31
C VAL A 243 14.32 3.52 4.15
N ARG A 244 14.19 3.76 5.44
CA ARG A 244 13.26 3.20 6.43
C ARG A 244 13.33 1.68 6.57
N ARG A 245 13.21 0.95 5.47
CA ARG A 245 13.16 -0.51 5.47
C ARG A 245 13.82 -1.08 4.23
N LEU A 246 14.68 -2.07 4.44
CA LEU A 246 15.23 -2.91 3.40
C LEU A 246 14.50 -4.24 3.39
N ASN A 247 14.10 -4.72 2.22
CA ASN A 247 13.56 -6.09 2.09
C ASN A 247 14.49 -6.92 1.21
N TYR A 248 14.55 -8.21 1.54
CA TYR A 248 15.40 -9.19 0.86
C TYR A 248 14.51 -10.17 0.09
N PRO A 249 14.09 -9.84 -1.15
CA PRO A 249 13.23 -10.70 -1.95
C PRO A 249 13.86 -12.06 -2.18
N PRO A 250 13.05 -13.12 -2.33
CA PRO A 250 13.57 -14.45 -2.65
C PRO A 250 14.29 -14.43 -4.00
N ALA A 251 15.51 -14.95 -4.02
CA ALA A 251 16.37 -14.98 -5.18
C ALA A 251 16.34 -16.36 -5.88
N ASP A 252 16.97 -16.45 -7.05
CA ASP A 252 17.25 -17.70 -7.73
C ASP A 252 18.58 -18.29 -7.19
N ASP A 253 18.52 -19.47 -6.59
CA ASP A 253 19.68 -20.14 -6.01
C ASP A 253 20.72 -20.58 -7.05
N SER A 254 20.38 -20.55 -8.34
CA SER A 254 21.32 -20.84 -9.42
C SER A 254 22.36 -19.72 -9.68
N THR A 255 22.18 -18.55 -9.04
CA THR A 255 23.05 -17.38 -9.20
C THR A 255 23.38 -16.73 -7.86
N SER A 256 24.56 -16.12 -7.74
CA SER A 256 24.93 -15.27 -6.61
C SER A 256 24.25 -13.91 -6.64
N ARG A 257 23.74 -13.50 -7.80
CA ARG A 257 23.04 -12.21 -7.97
C ARG A 257 21.77 -12.14 -7.16
N GLY A 258 21.43 -10.93 -6.77
CA GLY A 258 20.18 -10.66 -6.07
C GLY A 258 19.69 -9.25 -6.32
N VAL A 259 18.47 -8.99 -5.89
CA VAL A 259 17.88 -7.65 -5.84
C VAL A 259 17.55 -7.34 -4.39
N LEU A 260 18.05 -6.21 -3.91
CA LEU A 260 17.63 -5.64 -2.64
C LEU A 260 16.52 -4.62 -2.92
N LEU A 261 15.38 -4.71 -2.27
CA LEU A 261 14.44 -3.61 -2.18
C LEU A 261 14.99 -2.67 -1.10
N ALA A 262 15.78 -1.70 -1.54
CA ALA A 262 16.55 -0.82 -0.68
C ALA A 262 15.69 0.22 0.04
N SER A 263 14.55 0.56 -0.56
CA SER A 263 13.54 1.42 0.08
C SER A 263 12.17 1.05 -0.44
N TYR A 264 11.20 0.97 0.46
CA TYR A 264 9.78 0.96 0.17
C TYR A 264 9.10 1.86 1.18
N THR A 265 8.86 3.09 0.78
CA THR A 265 8.36 4.15 1.66
C THR A 265 6.99 4.63 1.23
N TRP A 266 6.27 5.20 2.19
CA TRP A 266 4.93 5.74 2.02
C TRP A 266 4.85 7.19 2.50
N GLY A 267 3.75 7.85 2.20
CA GLY A 267 3.41 9.18 2.69
C GLY A 267 4.52 10.21 2.49
N GLN A 268 4.88 10.88 3.57
CA GLN A 268 5.87 11.95 3.56
C GLN A 268 7.26 11.47 3.08
N ASP A 269 7.67 10.29 3.51
CA ASP A 269 8.98 9.73 3.10
C ASP A 269 9.01 9.42 1.60
N ALA A 270 7.92 8.90 1.05
CA ALA A 270 7.81 8.69 -0.40
C ALA A 270 7.83 9.99 -1.21
N LEU A 271 7.23 11.06 -0.69
CA LEU A 271 7.25 12.38 -1.33
C LEU A 271 8.67 12.96 -1.38
N GLN A 272 9.47 12.75 -0.33
CA GLN A 272 10.88 13.14 -0.31
C GLN A 272 11.64 12.49 -1.47
N TRP A 273 11.51 11.16 -1.61
CA TRP A 273 12.13 10.42 -2.71
C TRP A 273 11.58 10.86 -4.08
N GLY A 274 10.28 11.10 -4.17
CA GLY A 274 9.61 11.52 -5.40
C GLY A 274 10.04 12.91 -5.91
N ALA A 275 10.59 13.75 -5.05
CA ALA A 275 11.11 15.08 -5.40
C ALA A 275 12.48 15.05 -6.10
N MET A 276 13.17 13.90 -6.06
CA MET A 276 14.50 13.71 -6.66
C MET A 276 14.36 13.07 -8.06
N ASP A 277 15.37 13.22 -8.91
CA ASP A 277 15.51 12.39 -10.10
C ASP A 277 15.95 10.96 -9.73
N GLU A 278 15.86 10.04 -10.69
CA GLU A 278 16.12 8.63 -10.43
C GLU A 278 17.57 8.34 -10.02
N GLU A 279 18.53 9.02 -10.64
CA GLU A 279 19.97 8.84 -10.36
C GLU A 279 20.28 9.27 -8.92
N THR A 280 19.80 10.43 -8.51
CA THR A 280 19.94 10.96 -7.14
C THR A 280 19.30 10.02 -6.11
N ARG A 281 18.09 9.51 -6.37
CA ARG A 281 17.42 8.53 -5.48
C ARG A 281 18.25 7.28 -5.27
N ILE A 282 18.80 6.73 -6.33
CA ILE A 282 19.61 5.51 -6.27
C ILE A 282 20.90 5.76 -5.49
N GLU A 283 21.55 6.89 -5.72
CA GLU A 283 22.82 7.21 -5.06
C GLU A 283 22.63 7.47 -3.56
N GLU A 284 21.61 8.24 -3.16
CA GLU A 284 21.30 8.47 -1.75
C GLU A 284 20.87 7.17 -1.03
N ALA A 285 20.08 6.32 -1.71
CA ALA A 285 19.74 5.01 -1.15
C ALA A 285 20.98 4.10 -0.98
N LEU A 286 21.94 4.15 -1.92
CA LEU A 286 23.21 3.44 -1.78
C LEU A 286 24.03 3.95 -0.59
N ASP A 287 24.03 5.26 -0.34
CA ASP A 287 24.69 5.84 0.84
C ASP A 287 24.08 5.33 2.14
N ASP A 288 22.76 5.36 2.27
CA ASP A 288 22.06 4.84 3.45
C ASP A 288 22.29 3.33 3.63
N VAL A 289 22.13 2.56 2.56
CA VAL A 289 22.33 1.10 2.60
C VAL A 289 23.80 0.77 2.94
N SER A 290 24.76 1.57 2.51
CA SER A 290 26.18 1.35 2.83
C SER A 290 26.50 1.44 4.33
N ARG A 291 25.68 2.16 5.11
CA ARG A 291 25.79 2.23 6.57
C ARG A 291 25.30 0.95 7.24
N ILE A 292 24.40 0.22 6.59
CA ILE A 292 23.81 -1.03 7.08
C ILE A 292 24.61 -2.22 6.54
N HIS A 293 24.92 -2.22 5.25
CA HIS A 293 25.72 -3.22 4.53
C HIS A 293 26.93 -2.55 3.88
N PRO A 294 28.06 -2.42 4.57
CA PRO A 294 29.21 -1.61 4.13
C PRO A 294 29.77 -1.97 2.74
N ARG A 295 29.66 -3.22 2.33
CA ARG A 295 30.15 -3.68 1.02
C ARG A 295 29.16 -3.52 -0.13
N ILE A 296 27.99 -2.93 0.09
CA ILE A 296 26.95 -2.85 -0.96
C ILE A 296 27.45 -2.16 -2.23
N ARG A 297 28.25 -1.09 -2.10
CA ARG A 297 28.83 -0.37 -3.24
C ARG A 297 29.81 -1.21 -4.06
N GLU A 298 30.52 -2.14 -3.42
CA GLU A 298 31.45 -3.04 -4.11
C GLU A 298 30.72 -4.03 -5.03
N VAL A 299 29.52 -4.45 -4.65
CA VAL A 299 28.74 -5.47 -5.35
C VAL A 299 27.59 -4.92 -6.19
N PHE A 300 27.31 -3.63 -6.11
CA PHE A 300 26.26 -2.95 -6.85
C PHE A 300 26.49 -3.04 -8.36
N GLU A 301 25.45 -3.27 -9.14
CA GLU A 301 25.45 -3.34 -10.61
C GLU A 301 24.59 -2.26 -11.24
N VAL A 302 23.32 -2.15 -10.82
CA VAL A 302 22.35 -1.20 -11.36
C VAL A 302 21.22 -0.98 -10.35
N GLY A 303 20.67 0.22 -10.34
CA GLY A 303 19.46 0.58 -9.58
C GLY A 303 18.29 0.90 -10.49
N ALA A 304 17.09 0.79 -9.93
CA ALA A 304 15.86 1.28 -10.54
C ALA A 304 14.95 1.84 -9.45
N SER A 305 14.20 2.87 -9.76
CA SER A 305 13.25 3.45 -8.81
C SER A 305 11.94 3.85 -9.47
N HIS A 306 10.86 3.83 -8.68
CA HIS A 306 9.57 4.34 -9.12
C HIS A 306 8.88 5.11 -8.00
N ALA A 307 8.33 6.28 -8.32
CA ALA A 307 7.54 7.11 -7.43
C ALA A 307 6.12 7.25 -8.01
N TRP A 308 5.17 6.49 -7.47
CA TRP A 308 3.80 6.42 -8.00
C TRP A 308 3.04 7.75 -7.90
N TYR A 309 3.39 8.60 -6.96
CA TYR A 309 2.77 9.93 -6.83
C TYR A 309 3.01 10.81 -8.05
N SER A 310 4.19 10.69 -8.68
CA SER A 310 4.57 11.41 -9.89
C SER A 310 4.05 10.76 -11.18
N ASP A 311 3.56 9.52 -11.12
CA ASP A 311 3.02 8.82 -12.27
C ASP A 311 1.66 9.42 -12.65
N ARG A 312 1.52 9.82 -13.92
CA ARG A 312 0.30 10.48 -14.42
C ARG A 312 -0.95 9.59 -14.38
N TRP A 313 -0.76 8.26 -14.36
CA TRP A 313 -1.83 7.27 -14.38
C TRP A 313 -2.19 6.71 -13.02
N ALA A 314 -1.38 7.00 -12.01
CA ALA A 314 -1.62 6.63 -10.62
C ALA A 314 -1.95 7.85 -9.74
N ARG A 315 -1.12 8.91 -9.79
CA ARG A 315 -1.25 10.14 -8.98
C ARG A 315 -1.43 9.85 -7.48
N GLY A 316 -0.73 8.85 -7.01
CA GLY A 316 -0.84 8.22 -5.71
C GLY A 316 -0.57 6.73 -5.88
N ALA A 317 -0.26 6.01 -4.82
CA ALA A 317 0.00 4.58 -4.89
C ALA A 317 -1.30 3.76 -4.69
N PHE A 318 -2.09 4.17 -3.71
CA PHE A 318 -3.33 3.50 -3.30
C PHE A 318 -4.20 4.46 -2.47
N ALA A 319 -5.49 4.11 -2.36
CA ALA A 319 -6.37 4.76 -1.41
C ALA A 319 -6.02 4.34 0.02
N LEU A 320 -6.15 5.28 0.96
CA LEU A 320 -6.00 4.99 2.38
C LEU A 320 -6.81 6.02 3.15
N PHE A 321 -7.82 5.61 3.90
CA PHE A 321 -8.65 6.56 4.62
C PHE A 321 -7.85 7.41 5.61
N ALA A 322 -8.10 8.70 5.61
CA ALA A 322 -7.82 9.55 6.76
C ALA A 322 -8.92 9.33 7.83
N PRO A 323 -8.72 9.80 9.06
CA PRO A 323 -9.76 9.77 10.08
C PRO A 323 -11.12 10.29 9.57
N GLU A 324 -12.22 9.66 9.99
CA GLU A 324 -13.60 9.93 9.60
C GLU A 324 -13.96 9.59 8.13
N GLN A 325 -13.01 9.29 7.27
CA GLN A 325 -13.29 9.10 5.84
C GLN A 325 -14.05 7.81 5.54
N GLN A 326 -13.86 6.74 6.30
CA GLN A 326 -14.66 5.53 6.08
C GLN A 326 -16.15 5.83 6.29
N THR A 327 -16.51 6.41 7.40
CA THR A 327 -17.91 6.77 7.70
C THR A 327 -18.45 7.80 6.71
N ALA A 328 -17.65 8.82 6.35
CA ALA A 328 -18.11 9.95 5.55
C ALA A 328 -18.17 9.69 4.05
N LEU A 329 -17.34 8.78 3.51
CA LEU A 329 -17.15 8.66 2.05
C LEU A 329 -17.45 7.28 1.48
N GLN A 330 -17.33 6.19 2.26
CA GLN A 330 -17.39 4.83 1.72
C GLN A 330 -18.69 4.56 0.93
N GLN A 331 -19.83 4.97 1.45
CA GLN A 331 -21.10 4.77 0.74
C GLN A 331 -21.08 5.46 -0.63
N ALA A 332 -20.63 6.72 -0.68
CA ALA A 332 -20.55 7.47 -1.93
C ALA A 332 -19.50 6.89 -2.89
N ILE A 333 -18.39 6.34 -2.37
CA ILE A 333 -17.38 5.67 -3.19
C ILE A 333 -17.99 4.46 -3.93
N LEU A 334 -18.73 3.61 -3.22
CA LEU A 334 -19.29 2.36 -3.73
C LEU A 334 -20.52 2.54 -4.62
N GLN A 335 -21.31 3.59 -4.37
CA GLN A 335 -22.60 3.75 -5.03
C GLN A 335 -22.43 4.02 -6.53
N PRO A 336 -23.16 3.30 -7.43
CA PRO A 336 -23.20 3.63 -8.84
C PRO A 336 -23.77 5.03 -9.10
N GLU A 337 -23.35 5.64 -10.18
CA GLU A 337 -23.89 6.90 -10.71
C GLU A 337 -24.64 6.60 -12.01
N GLY A 338 -25.94 6.39 -11.91
CA GLY A 338 -26.75 5.98 -13.05
C GLY A 338 -26.27 4.63 -13.64
N ARG A 339 -25.72 4.68 -14.84
CA ARG A 339 -25.21 3.50 -15.55
C ARG A 339 -23.69 3.30 -15.39
N ILE A 340 -23.03 4.14 -14.58
CA ILE A 340 -21.59 4.04 -14.33
C ILE A 340 -21.37 3.43 -12.94
N TYR A 341 -20.76 2.27 -12.92
CA TYR A 341 -20.33 1.54 -11.72
C TYR A 341 -18.87 1.82 -11.42
N PHE A 342 -18.43 1.61 -10.20
CA PHE A 342 -17.06 1.86 -9.79
C PHE A 342 -16.44 0.61 -9.22
N ALA A 343 -15.16 0.37 -9.54
CA ALA A 343 -14.36 -0.72 -9.02
C ALA A 343 -12.88 -0.32 -8.96
N GLY A 344 -12.09 -1.07 -8.26
CA GLY A 344 -10.69 -0.82 -7.94
C GLY A 344 -10.46 -1.04 -6.45
N GLU A 345 -9.21 -1.03 -5.98
CA GLU A 345 -8.92 -1.21 -4.57
C GLU A 345 -9.61 -0.12 -3.70
N HIS A 346 -9.72 1.11 -4.24
CA HIS A 346 -10.40 2.24 -3.61
C HIS A 346 -11.92 2.06 -3.45
N CYS A 347 -12.49 1.08 -4.14
CA CYS A 347 -13.90 0.65 -4.01
C CYS A 347 -14.02 -0.63 -3.18
N SER A 348 -13.11 -0.85 -2.25
CA SER A 348 -13.12 -1.99 -1.33
C SER A 348 -12.84 -1.53 0.10
N LEU A 349 -12.73 -2.45 1.04
CA LEU A 349 -12.19 -2.24 2.38
C LEU A 349 -10.77 -2.82 2.53
N TYR A 350 -10.22 -3.36 1.44
CA TYR A 350 -8.83 -3.84 1.35
C TYR A 350 -8.05 -2.90 0.44
N HIS A 351 -7.88 -1.65 0.91
CA HIS A 351 -7.07 -0.64 0.23
C HIS A 351 -5.62 -1.13 0.08
N ALA A 352 -4.92 -0.67 -0.97
CA ALA A 352 -3.56 -1.07 -1.31
C ALA A 352 -3.37 -2.54 -1.76
N TRP A 353 -4.42 -3.37 -1.76
CA TRP A 353 -4.32 -4.79 -2.05
C TRP A 353 -4.99 -5.17 -3.38
N ILE A 354 -4.33 -6.09 -4.12
CA ILE A 354 -4.86 -6.68 -5.36
C ILE A 354 -6.20 -7.36 -5.08
N GLN A 355 -6.36 -7.98 -3.90
CA GLN A 355 -7.60 -8.64 -3.48
C GLN A 355 -8.78 -7.68 -3.51
N GLY A 356 -8.64 -6.48 -2.93
CA GLY A 356 -9.69 -5.47 -2.94
C GLY A 356 -10.11 -5.03 -4.35
N ALA A 357 -9.12 -4.90 -5.26
CA ALA A 357 -9.41 -4.60 -6.66
C ALA A 357 -10.19 -5.72 -7.36
N LEU A 358 -9.83 -6.99 -7.13
CA LEU A 358 -10.52 -8.14 -7.71
C LEU A 358 -11.94 -8.29 -7.17
N GLU A 359 -12.14 -8.14 -5.87
CA GLU A 359 -13.47 -8.25 -5.23
C GLU A 359 -14.41 -7.17 -5.70
N SER A 360 -13.98 -5.91 -5.72
CA SER A 360 -14.79 -4.80 -6.20
C SER A 360 -15.14 -4.93 -7.68
N GLY A 361 -14.19 -5.40 -8.50
CA GLY A 361 -14.44 -5.68 -9.92
C GLY A 361 -15.49 -6.76 -10.14
N LEU A 362 -15.41 -7.87 -9.41
CA LEU A 362 -16.41 -8.95 -9.45
C LEU A 362 -17.79 -8.48 -8.95
N GLN A 363 -17.81 -7.65 -7.90
CA GLN A 363 -19.05 -7.10 -7.37
C GLN A 363 -19.74 -6.19 -8.39
N ALA A 364 -19.01 -5.25 -9.01
CA ALA A 364 -19.55 -4.37 -10.03
C ALA A 364 -20.09 -5.16 -11.25
N ALA A 365 -19.35 -6.18 -11.71
CA ALA A 365 -19.78 -7.03 -12.79
C ALA A 365 -21.06 -7.81 -12.46
N ARG A 366 -21.20 -8.34 -11.24
CA ARG A 366 -22.43 -9.03 -10.77
C ARG A 366 -23.61 -8.09 -10.71
N GLN A 367 -23.42 -6.89 -10.14
CA GLN A 367 -24.48 -5.89 -10.07
C GLN A 367 -25.03 -5.55 -11.45
N ILE A 368 -24.16 -5.37 -12.46
CA ILE A 368 -24.58 -5.11 -13.85
C ILE A 368 -25.28 -6.33 -14.45
N HIS A 369 -24.79 -7.55 -14.19
CA HIS A 369 -25.40 -8.78 -14.71
C HIS A 369 -26.84 -9.01 -14.20
N GLU A 370 -27.13 -8.53 -13.00
CA GLU A 370 -28.47 -8.61 -12.38
C GLU A 370 -29.43 -7.52 -12.88
N MET A 371 -28.91 -6.50 -13.59
CA MET A 371 -29.74 -5.43 -14.15
C MET A 371 -30.50 -5.93 -15.39
N PRO A 372 -31.75 -5.44 -15.60
CA PRO A 372 -32.47 -5.76 -16.83
C PRO A 372 -31.73 -5.22 -18.05
N PRO A 373 -31.80 -5.90 -19.20
CA PRO A 373 -31.22 -5.40 -20.43
C PRO A 373 -31.68 -3.97 -20.74
N ALA A 374 -30.78 -3.11 -21.20
CA ALA A 374 -31.15 -1.78 -21.65
C ALA A 374 -32.11 -1.92 -22.84
N GLY A 375 -33.36 -1.42 -22.72
CA GLY A 375 -34.40 -1.48 -23.77
C GLY A 375 -35.39 -2.62 -23.67
N GLY A 376 -35.42 -3.40 -22.60
CA GLY A 376 -36.47 -4.38 -22.32
C GLY A 376 -37.68 -3.72 -21.70
N VAL A 377 -38.64 -3.25 -22.53
CA VAL A 377 -40.04 -3.06 -22.21
C VAL A 377 -40.84 -3.92 -23.18
#